data_c08c7f30891054c25fb025f89635460a
#
_entry.id   c08c7f30891054c25fb025f89635460a
#
_cell.length_a   1.000
_cell.length_b   1.000
_cell.length_c   1.000
_cell.angle_alpha   90.00
_cell.angle_beta   90.00
_cell.angle_gamma   90.00
#
_symmetry.space_group_name_H-M   'P 1'
#
loop_
_entity.id
_entity.type
_entity.pdbx_description
1 polymer ?
#
loop_
_entity_poly.entity_id
_entity_poly.type
_entity_poly.pdbx_seq_one_letter_code
_entity_poly.pdbx_strand_id
1 'polypeptide(L)'
;IGFTTDPTDARSSLYCTDVAKAIEAPIFHVNGNDPLAVAMVAEVALAYRQKFGEDVVIDVNCYRKYGHNEADDPAFTQPILYKKIHSMPCISDILSEKLVAEGDLTKEECLEIHQRLRRQLDASLEKVKTVKKSSTFEGSVAVHQIPYDFSPVETAVPKKDLDKVIKALSTCPDDFNLNHKIKRQVDAKAKN
;
A
#
# COMPACT_ATOMS: atom_id res chain seq x y z
N ILE A 1 10.89 4.78 5.51
CA ILE A 1 10.45 3.43 5.24
C ILE A 1 10.28 3.29 3.74
N GLY A 2 11.32 2.83 3.05
CA GLY A 2 11.34 2.65 1.61
C GLY A 2 10.64 1.35 1.21
N PHE A 3 9.55 1.43 0.44
CA PHE A 3 8.82 0.26 -0.06
C PHE A 3 9.72 -0.71 -0.85
N THR A 4 10.64 -0.18 -1.64
CA THR A 4 11.59 -0.94 -2.47
C THR A 4 12.96 -1.12 -1.83
N THR A 5 13.22 -0.53 -0.65
CA THR A 5 14.47 -0.66 0.06
C THR A 5 14.50 -1.98 0.82
N ASP A 6 15.54 -2.78 0.60
CA ASP A 6 15.72 -4.02 1.35
C ASP A 6 15.91 -3.72 2.86
N PRO A 7 15.35 -4.54 3.75
CA PRO A 7 15.53 -4.38 5.19
C PRO A 7 16.99 -4.31 5.63
N THR A 8 17.89 -5.03 4.96
CA THR A 8 19.33 -5.03 5.26
C THR A 8 20.01 -3.70 4.95
N ASP A 9 19.46 -2.94 3.98
CA ASP A 9 19.95 -1.61 3.62
C ASP A 9 19.26 -0.50 4.43
N ALA A 10 18.04 -0.78 4.92
CA ALA A 10 17.21 0.21 5.62
C ALA A 10 17.54 0.35 7.10
N ARG A 11 18.09 -0.67 7.75
CA ARG A 11 18.36 -0.71 9.17
C ARG A 11 19.46 -1.70 9.54
N SER A 12 20.06 -1.49 10.72
CA SER A 12 21.13 -2.36 11.27
C SER A 12 20.62 -3.55 12.09
N SER A 13 19.30 -3.68 12.26
CA SER A 13 18.67 -4.73 13.06
C SER A 13 17.67 -5.54 12.24
N LEU A 14 17.36 -6.76 12.69
CA LEU A 14 16.45 -7.67 11.98
C LEU A 14 15.03 -7.10 11.88
N TYR A 15 14.51 -6.52 12.98
CA TYR A 15 13.17 -5.96 13.06
C TYR A 15 13.20 -4.44 13.17
N CYS A 16 12.26 -3.77 12.52
CA CYS A 16 12.12 -2.32 12.65
C CYS A 16 11.76 -1.87 14.08
N THR A 17 11.20 -2.78 14.87
CA THR A 17 10.78 -2.58 16.26
C THR A 17 11.92 -2.77 17.27
N ASP A 18 13.11 -3.20 16.84
CA ASP A 18 14.24 -3.44 17.74
C ASP A 18 14.70 -2.17 18.48
N VAL A 19 14.39 -0.98 17.97
CA VAL A 19 14.62 0.29 18.65
C VAL A 19 13.91 0.37 20.02
N ALA A 20 12.78 -0.32 20.19
CA ALA A 20 12.05 -0.35 21.45
C ALA A 20 12.76 -1.16 22.56
N LYS A 21 13.75 -1.97 22.21
CA LYS A 21 14.61 -2.65 23.18
C LYS A 21 15.45 -1.68 24.02
N ALA A 22 15.72 -0.48 23.50
CA ALA A 22 16.44 0.54 24.23
C ALA A 22 15.71 1.06 25.48
N ILE A 23 14.39 0.94 25.50
CA ILE A 23 13.52 1.29 26.63
C ILE A 23 12.95 0.06 27.33
N GLU A 24 13.47 -1.13 27.02
CA GLU A 24 13.06 -2.42 27.58
C GLU A 24 11.56 -2.75 27.41
N ALA A 25 10.91 -2.12 26.40
CA ALA A 25 9.50 -2.39 26.09
C ALA A 25 9.33 -3.80 25.50
N PRO A 26 8.36 -4.59 25.99
CA PRO A 26 8.01 -5.89 25.37
C PRO A 26 7.60 -5.71 23.90
N ILE A 27 8.06 -6.62 23.05
CA ILE A 27 7.74 -6.61 21.62
C ILE A 27 7.08 -7.94 21.27
N PHE A 28 5.86 -7.88 20.75
CA PHE A 28 5.12 -9.02 20.22
C PHE A 28 5.21 -9.03 18.70
N HIS A 29 5.77 -10.10 18.14
CA HIS A 29 5.76 -10.33 16.70
C HIS A 29 4.59 -11.24 16.34
N VAL A 30 3.72 -10.78 15.45
CA VAL A 30 2.54 -11.53 15.04
C VAL A 30 2.37 -11.53 13.52
N ASN A 31 1.89 -12.66 13.00
CA ASN A 31 1.56 -12.78 11.57
C ASN A 31 0.23 -12.08 11.28
N GLY A 32 0.25 -11.03 10.46
CA GLY A 32 -0.95 -10.29 10.05
C GLY A 32 -1.94 -11.09 9.21
N ASN A 33 -1.55 -12.28 8.72
CA ASN A 33 -2.46 -13.20 8.03
C ASN A 33 -3.25 -14.10 9.00
N ASP A 34 -3.00 -14.01 10.31
CA ASP A 34 -3.75 -14.72 11.34
C ASP A 34 -4.51 -13.71 12.23
N PRO A 35 -5.77 -13.36 11.89
CA PRO A 35 -6.54 -12.38 12.64
C PRO A 35 -6.79 -12.78 14.09
N LEU A 36 -6.90 -14.08 14.40
CA LEU A 36 -7.11 -14.57 15.77
C LEU A 36 -5.86 -14.36 16.62
N ALA A 37 -4.68 -14.64 16.06
CA ALA A 37 -3.41 -14.36 16.73
C ALA A 37 -3.21 -12.85 16.95
N VAL A 38 -3.58 -12.01 15.98
CA VAL A 38 -3.51 -10.55 16.12
C VAL A 38 -4.44 -10.07 17.25
N ALA A 39 -5.67 -10.57 17.33
CA ALA A 39 -6.61 -10.22 18.39
C ALA A 39 -6.07 -10.65 19.77
N MET A 40 -5.58 -11.88 19.89
CA MET A 40 -4.98 -12.39 21.13
C MET A 40 -3.78 -11.55 21.59
N VAL A 41 -2.89 -11.21 20.68
CA VAL A 41 -1.72 -10.37 21.00
C VAL A 41 -2.16 -8.97 21.44
N ALA A 42 -3.19 -8.40 20.82
CA ALA A 42 -3.73 -7.09 21.20
C ALA A 42 -4.32 -7.13 22.64
N GLU A 43 -5.04 -8.19 23.00
CA GLU A 43 -5.57 -8.39 24.35
C GLU A 43 -4.45 -8.53 25.39
N VAL A 44 -3.44 -9.35 25.10
CA VAL A 44 -2.28 -9.52 25.99
C VAL A 44 -1.50 -8.22 26.16
N ALA A 45 -1.26 -7.49 25.07
CA ALA A 45 -0.58 -6.20 25.10
C ALA A 45 -1.35 -5.18 25.93
N LEU A 46 -2.67 -5.10 25.76
CA LEU A 46 -3.53 -4.23 26.55
C LEU A 46 -3.50 -4.60 28.03
N ALA A 47 -3.63 -5.89 28.36
CA ALA A 47 -3.58 -6.38 29.73
C ALA A 47 -2.23 -6.07 30.40
N TYR A 48 -1.12 -6.24 29.67
CA TYR A 48 0.21 -5.87 30.14
C TYR A 48 0.28 -4.38 30.47
N ARG A 49 -0.12 -3.53 29.51
CA ARG A 49 -0.13 -2.08 29.68
C ARG A 49 -0.98 -1.63 30.87
N GLN A 50 -2.16 -2.19 31.04
CA GLN A 50 -3.05 -1.87 32.16
C GLN A 50 -2.50 -2.34 33.52
N LYS A 51 -1.81 -3.47 33.53
CA LYS A 51 -1.29 -4.06 34.78
C LYS A 51 -0.01 -3.37 35.25
N PHE A 52 0.90 -3.05 34.33
CA PHE A 52 2.24 -2.56 34.67
C PHE A 52 2.43 -1.06 34.41
N GLY A 53 1.55 -0.40 33.63
CA GLY A 53 1.66 1.01 33.30
C GLY A 53 2.82 1.32 32.34
N GLU A 54 3.35 0.30 31.64
CA GLU A 54 4.51 0.39 30.76
C GLU A 54 4.09 0.30 29.28
N ASP A 55 4.97 0.76 28.42
CA ASP A 55 4.76 0.69 26.98
C ASP A 55 4.94 -0.73 26.45
N VAL A 56 4.24 -1.05 25.38
CA VAL A 56 4.31 -2.32 24.68
C VAL A 56 4.24 -2.10 23.17
N VAL A 57 4.97 -2.89 22.41
CA VAL A 57 5.01 -2.81 20.95
C VAL A 57 4.42 -4.07 20.35
N ILE A 58 3.55 -3.90 19.34
CA ILE A 58 3.04 -5.00 18.51
C ILE A 58 3.61 -4.81 17.11
N ASP A 59 4.39 -5.77 16.67
CA ASP A 59 4.94 -5.85 15.31
C ASP A 59 4.09 -6.81 14.49
N VAL A 60 3.21 -6.25 13.66
CA VAL A 60 2.34 -7.02 12.77
C VAL A 60 3.05 -7.22 11.43
N ASN A 61 3.57 -8.42 11.22
CA ASN A 61 4.18 -8.79 9.94
C ASN A 61 3.11 -9.05 8.88
N CYS A 62 3.06 -8.20 7.87
CA CYS A 62 2.10 -8.30 6.77
C CYS A 62 2.74 -7.89 5.43
N TYR A 63 2.00 -8.07 4.34
CA TYR A 63 2.39 -7.63 3.01
C TYR A 63 1.47 -6.51 2.50
N ARG A 64 1.98 -5.68 1.60
CA ARG A 64 1.18 -4.66 0.91
C ARG A 64 0.53 -5.25 -0.33
N LYS A 65 -0.76 -5.52 -0.28
CA LYS A 65 -1.48 -6.16 -1.39
C LYS A 65 -1.48 -5.34 -2.68
N TYR A 66 -1.56 -4.00 -2.57
CA TYR A 66 -1.75 -3.10 -3.71
C TYR A 66 -0.54 -2.19 -4.00
N GLY A 67 0.62 -2.49 -3.44
CA GLY A 67 1.82 -1.69 -3.66
C GLY A 67 1.92 -0.45 -2.78
N HIS A 68 2.75 0.52 -3.20
CA HIS A 68 3.04 1.71 -2.42
C HIS A 68 1.85 2.69 -2.33
N ASN A 69 1.15 2.87 -3.45
CA ASN A 69 -0.08 3.68 -3.58
C ASN A 69 -0.94 3.14 -4.72
N GLU A 70 -2.10 3.75 -4.96
CA GLU A 70 -3.08 3.31 -5.97
C GLU A 70 -2.56 3.43 -7.41
N ALA A 71 -1.63 4.35 -7.67
CA ALA A 71 -1.06 4.56 -8.99
C ALA A 71 0.19 3.72 -9.26
N ASP A 72 0.74 3.05 -8.23
CA ASP A 72 1.93 2.22 -8.36
C ASP A 72 1.59 0.82 -8.87
N ASP A 73 2.45 0.30 -9.76
CA ASP A 73 2.41 -1.10 -10.15
C ASP A 73 3.63 -1.82 -9.56
N PRO A 74 3.47 -2.48 -8.41
CA PRO A 74 4.58 -3.10 -7.71
C PRO A 74 5.23 -4.26 -8.47
N ALA A 75 4.57 -4.79 -9.51
CA ALA A 75 5.14 -5.84 -10.35
C ALA A 75 6.32 -5.35 -11.22
N PHE A 76 6.52 -4.05 -11.37
CA PHE A 76 7.69 -3.51 -12.08
C PHE A 76 8.99 -3.71 -11.31
N THR A 77 8.95 -3.56 -9.99
CA THR A 77 10.13 -3.67 -9.12
C THR A 77 10.23 -5.00 -8.40
N GLN A 78 9.08 -5.63 -8.08
CA GLN A 78 9.00 -6.87 -7.30
C GLN A 78 8.06 -7.91 -7.96
N PRO A 79 8.36 -8.36 -9.20
CA PRO A 79 7.46 -9.23 -9.96
C PRO A 79 7.26 -10.60 -9.32
N ILE A 80 8.30 -11.20 -8.74
CA ILE A 80 8.23 -12.51 -8.11
C ILE A 80 7.37 -12.47 -6.85
N LEU A 81 7.60 -11.47 -6.00
CA LEU A 81 6.85 -11.27 -4.76
C LEU A 81 5.36 -11.04 -5.06
N TYR A 82 5.05 -10.13 -5.99
CA TYR A 82 3.66 -9.81 -6.31
C TYR A 82 2.94 -10.92 -7.09
N LYS A 83 3.64 -11.75 -7.85
CA LYS A 83 3.05 -12.98 -8.38
C LYS A 83 2.55 -13.89 -7.26
N LYS A 84 3.33 -14.04 -6.18
CA LYS A 84 2.92 -14.81 -5.00
C LYS A 84 1.77 -14.14 -4.25
N ILE A 85 1.85 -12.83 -3.99
CA ILE A 85 0.80 -12.06 -3.28
C ILE A 85 -0.54 -12.17 -4.01
N HIS A 86 -0.55 -12.01 -5.34
CA HIS A 86 -1.78 -12.09 -6.13
C HIS A 86 -2.39 -13.51 -6.18
N SER A 87 -1.59 -14.55 -5.94
CA SER A 87 -2.09 -15.93 -5.85
C SER A 87 -2.63 -16.30 -4.48
N MET A 88 -2.44 -15.45 -3.46
CA MET A 88 -2.92 -15.73 -2.11
C MET A 88 -4.41 -15.39 -1.98
N PRO A 89 -5.20 -16.23 -1.31
CA PRO A 89 -6.59 -15.92 -0.99
C PRO A 89 -6.69 -14.72 -0.04
N CYS A 90 -7.85 -14.12 0.07
CA CYS A 90 -8.12 -13.08 1.05
C CYS A 90 -8.01 -13.63 2.48
N ILE A 91 -7.53 -12.81 3.41
CA ILE A 91 -7.41 -13.21 4.83
C ILE A 91 -8.78 -13.59 5.41
N SER A 92 -9.84 -12.88 5.01
CA SER A 92 -11.22 -13.20 5.40
C SER A 92 -11.67 -14.59 4.93
N ASP A 93 -11.23 -14.99 3.74
CA ASP A 93 -11.60 -16.30 3.19
C ASP A 93 -10.85 -17.42 3.94
N ILE A 94 -9.54 -17.21 4.20
CA ILE A 94 -8.72 -18.13 5.00
C ILE A 94 -9.33 -18.33 6.39
N LEU A 95 -9.72 -17.24 7.05
CA LEU A 95 -10.34 -17.31 8.37
C LEU A 95 -11.71 -18.00 8.33
N SER A 96 -12.54 -17.67 7.34
CA SER A 96 -13.86 -18.30 7.17
C SER A 96 -13.75 -19.80 6.95
N GLU A 97 -12.83 -20.24 6.09
CA GLU A 97 -12.58 -21.66 5.84
C GLU A 97 -12.12 -22.39 7.12
N LYS A 98 -11.24 -21.74 7.90
CA LYS A 98 -10.76 -22.27 9.17
C LYS A 98 -11.92 -22.45 10.18
N LEU A 99 -12.70 -21.40 10.42
CA LEU A 99 -13.79 -21.43 11.39
C LEU A 99 -14.91 -22.41 10.99
N VAL A 100 -15.17 -22.56 9.71
CA VAL A 100 -16.10 -23.58 9.21
C VAL A 100 -15.55 -24.99 9.41
N ALA A 101 -14.25 -25.21 9.17
CA ALA A 101 -13.63 -26.52 9.37
C ALA A 101 -13.57 -26.92 10.86
N GLU A 102 -13.40 -25.95 11.75
CA GLU A 102 -13.41 -26.15 13.21
C GLU A 102 -14.84 -26.30 13.79
N GLY A 103 -15.87 -25.96 13.00
CA GLY A 103 -17.26 -26.04 13.40
C GLY A 103 -17.77 -24.85 14.21
N ASP A 104 -17.01 -23.78 14.28
CA ASP A 104 -17.36 -22.56 15.00
C ASP A 104 -18.38 -21.71 14.26
N LEU A 105 -18.37 -21.75 12.92
CA LEU A 105 -19.31 -21.07 12.04
C LEU A 105 -19.75 -21.97 10.88
N THR A 106 -20.93 -21.69 10.36
CA THR A 106 -21.41 -22.25 9.09
C THR A 106 -20.99 -21.37 7.92
N LYS A 107 -21.04 -21.90 6.68
CA LYS A 107 -20.79 -21.11 5.48
C LYS A 107 -21.81 -19.97 5.30
N GLU A 108 -23.05 -20.24 5.69
CA GLU A 108 -24.16 -19.29 5.63
C GLU A 108 -23.92 -18.13 6.58
N GLU A 109 -23.48 -18.38 7.81
CA GLU A 109 -23.13 -17.33 8.78
C GLU A 109 -21.95 -16.48 8.31
N CYS A 110 -20.92 -17.08 7.74
CA CYS A 110 -19.81 -16.34 7.14
C CYS A 110 -20.30 -15.41 6.02
N LEU A 111 -21.17 -15.90 5.14
CA LEU A 111 -21.74 -15.09 4.06
C LEU A 111 -22.61 -13.94 4.59
N GLU A 112 -23.40 -14.19 5.62
CA GLU A 112 -24.22 -13.16 6.27
C GLU A 112 -23.38 -12.05 6.88
N ILE A 113 -22.27 -12.38 7.55
CA ILE A 113 -21.32 -11.41 8.09
C ILE A 113 -20.77 -10.52 6.98
N HIS A 114 -20.33 -11.10 5.86
CA HIS A 114 -19.87 -10.35 4.69
C HIS A 114 -20.93 -9.41 4.12
N GLN A 115 -22.15 -9.91 3.94
CA GLN A 115 -23.26 -9.12 3.42
C GLN A 115 -23.67 -7.99 4.38
N ARG A 116 -23.65 -8.23 5.68
CA ARG A 116 -23.94 -7.21 6.71
C ARG A 116 -22.92 -6.08 6.63
N LEU A 117 -21.63 -6.39 6.58
CA LEU A 117 -20.58 -5.39 6.45
C LEU A 117 -20.73 -4.60 5.14
N ARG A 118 -21.00 -5.28 4.03
CA ARG A 118 -21.22 -4.64 2.74
C ARG A 118 -22.37 -3.64 2.80
N ARG A 119 -23.51 -4.03 3.35
CA ARG A 119 -24.66 -3.12 3.54
C ARG A 119 -24.32 -1.90 4.40
N GLN A 120 -23.50 -2.05 5.44
CA GLN A 120 -23.06 -0.93 6.28
C GLN A 120 -22.18 0.05 5.50
N LEU A 121 -21.25 -0.46 4.71
CA LEU A 121 -20.38 0.36 3.84
C LEU A 121 -21.17 1.10 2.77
N ASP A 122 -22.09 0.41 2.09
CA ASP A 122 -22.96 1.01 1.08
C ASP A 122 -23.85 2.11 1.67
N ALA A 123 -24.43 1.87 2.83
CA ALA A 123 -25.23 2.88 3.55
C ALA A 123 -24.39 4.11 3.96
N SER A 124 -23.14 3.89 4.37
CA SER A 124 -22.22 4.97 4.71
C SER A 124 -21.82 5.79 3.47
N LEU A 125 -21.59 5.12 2.36
CA LEU A 125 -21.29 5.77 1.07
C LEU A 125 -22.45 6.65 0.60
N GLU A 126 -23.70 6.15 0.70
CA GLU A 126 -24.88 6.94 0.33
C GLU A 126 -25.05 8.18 1.23
N LYS A 127 -24.78 8.06 2.53
CA LYS A 127 -24.77 9.23 3.43
C LYS A 127 -23.75 10.28 2.97
N VAL A 128 -22.54 9.88 2.61
CA VAL A 128 -21.49 10.80 2.13
C VAL A 128 -21.90 11.49 0.83
N LYS A 129 -22.55 10.79 -0.10
CA LYS A 129 -23.05 11.38 -1.36
C LYS A 129 -24.12 12.44 -1.13
N THR A 130 -24.95 12.30 -0.08
CA THR A 130 -26.01 13.24 0.23
C THR A 130 -25.53 14.48 1.01
N VAL A 131 -24.36 14.40 1.64
CA VAL A 131 -23.76 15.56 2.30
C VAL A 131 -23.28 16.55 1.25
N LYS A 132 -23.94 17.71 1.16
CA LYS A 132 -23.45 18.82 0.35
C LYS A 132 -22.04 19.15 0.83
N LYS A 133 -21.05 19.10 -0.07
CA LYS A 133 -19.71 19.59 0.23
C LYS A 133 -19.84 21.06 0.64
N SER A 134 -19.75 21.35 1.92
CA SER A 134 -19.48 22.70 2.37
C SER A 134 -18.03 22.98 1.98
N SER A 135 -17.85 23.65 0.88
CA SER A 135 -16.55 24.04 0.33
C SER A 135 -16.01 25.27 1.06
N THR A 136 -16.04 25.27 2.38
CA THR A 136 -15.40 26.34 3.14
C THR A 136 -14.29 25.75 3.97
N PHE A 137 -13.20 25.35 3.30
CA PHE A 137 -11.91 25.47 3.93
C PHE A 137 -11.52 26.95 3.83
N GLU A 138 -12.06 27.77 4.73
CA GLU A 138 -11.60 29.14 4.97
C GLU A 138 -10.28 29.12 5.76
N GLY A 139 -9.30 28.39 5.27
CA GLY A 139 -7.93 28.57 5.66
C GLY A 139 -7.31 29.58 4.70
N SER A 140 -7.30 30.84 5.06
CA SER A 140 -6.47 31.82 4.37
C SER A 140 -5.00 31.47 4.62
N VAL A 141 -4.48 30.55 3.81
CA VAL A 141 -3.03 30.50 3.60
C VAL A 141 -2.70 31.79 2.92
N ALA A 142 -2.06 32.70 3.63
CA ALA A 142 -1.46 33.88 3.02
C ALA A 142 -0.41 33.36 2.02
N VAL A 143 -0.85 33.15 0.78
CA VAL A 143 0.04 32.87 -0.33
C VAL A 143 0.82 34.16 -0.51
N HIS A 144 2.08 34.19 -0.09
CA HIS A 144 3.01 35.19 -0.55
C HIS A 144 3.02 35.08 -2.07
N GLN A 145 2.26 35.95 -2.71
CA GLN A 145 2.31 36.09 -4.18
C GLN A 145 3.68 36.67 -4.52
N ILE A 146 4.64 35.77 -4.77
CA ILE A 146 5.84 36.17 -5.49
C ILE A 146 5.32 36.60 -6.88
N PRO A 147 5.57 37.84 -7.30
CA PRO A 147 5.17 38.27 -8.63
C PRO A 147 5.81 37.34 -9.66
N TYR A 148 4.95 36.51 -10.28
CA TYR A 148 5.39 35.57 -11.30
C TYR A 148 5.54 36.36 -12.62
N ASP A 149 6.72 36.29 -13.21
CA ASP A 149 6.95 36.83 -14.53
C ASP A 149 6.39 35.90 -15.61
N PHE A 150 5.32 36.34 -16.27
CA PHE A 150 4.67 35.62 -17.38
C PHE A 150 5.31 35.93 -18.76
N SER A 151 6.48 36.53 -18.78
CA SER A 151 7.19 36.77 -20.05
C SER A 151 7.39 35.45 -20.79
N PRO A 152 7.14 35.43 -22.11
CA PRO A 152 7.37 34.25 -22.92
C PRO A 152 8.83 33.79 -22.84
N VAL A 153 9.04 32.54 -22.47
CA VAL A 153 10.37 31.92 -22.51
C VAL A 153 10.45 31.05 -23.76
N GLU A 154 11.53 31.22 -24.53
CA GLU A 154 11.79 30.36 -25.68
C GLU A 154 12.10 28.92 -25.21
N THR A 155 11.16 28.02 -25.43
CA THR A 155 11.27 26.60 -25.05
C THR A 155 11.32 25.66 -26.24
N ALA A 156 11.36 26.20 -27.46
CA ALA A 156 11.38 25.39 -28.68
C ALA A 156 12.69 24.59 -28.79
N VAL A 157 12.54 23.31 -29.10
CA VAL A 157 13.66 22.39 -29.33
C VAL A 157 13.70 22.04 -30.81
N PRO A 158 14.87 22.06 -31.46
CA PRO A 158 14.98 21.68 -32.87
C PRO A 158 14.44 20.28 -33.13
N LYS A 159 13.66 20.10 -34.20
CA LYS A 159 13.05 18.81 -34.57
C LYS A 159 14.06 17.67 -34.59
N LYS A 160 15.27 17.94 -35.14
CA LYS A 160 16.35 16.95 -35.20
C LYS A 160 16.73 16.37 -33.84
N ASP A 161 16.67 17.18 -32.80
CA ASP A 161 17.01 16.72 -31.45
C ASP A 161 15.84 15.97 -30.81
N LEU A 162 14.59 16.38 -31.07
CA LEU A 162 13.39 15.62 -30.69
C LEU A 162 13.35 14.25 -31.35
N ASP A 163 13.67 14.17 -32.67
CA ASP A 163 13.72 12.89 -33.39
C ASP A 163 14.76 11.91 -32.79
N LYS A 164 15.92 12.41 -32.34
CA LYS A 164 16.92 11.60 -31.66
C LYS A 164 16.37 11.06 -30.30
N VAL A 165 15.73 11.94 -29.55
CA VAL A 165 15.15 11.56 -28.24
C VAL A 165 14.04 10.51 -28.43
N ILE A 166 13.13 10.73 -29.39
CA ILE A 166 12.04 9.81 -29.69
C ILE A 166 12.61 8.44 -30.10
N LYS A 167 13.60 8.42 -30.99
CA LYS A 167 14.28 7.17 -31.39
C LYS A 167 14.89 6.44 -30.21
N ALA A 168 15.57 7.15 -29.31
CA ALA A 168 16.16 6.55 -28.12
C ALA A 168 15.11 6.00 -27.15
N LEU A 169 13.99 6.71 -26.97
CA LEU A 169 12.90 6.30 -26.09
C LEU A 169 12.02 5.16 -26.65
N SER A 170 12.09 4.91 -27.95
CA SER A 170 11.30 3.86 -28.62
C SER A 170 12.13 2.61 -28.97
N THR A 171 13.42 2.58 -28.63
CA THR A 171 14.30 1.44 -28.84
C THR A 171 14.74 0.83 -27.51
N CYS A 172 14.79 -0.49 -27.48
CA CYS A 172 15.34 -1.24 -26.34
C CYS A 172 16.46 -2.15 -26.88
N PRO A 173 17.59 -2.33 -26.15
CA PRO A 173 18.61 -3.32 -26.53
C PRO A 173 18.03 -4.73 -26.63
N ASP A 174 18.50 -5.51 -27.61
CA ASP A 174 17.98 -6.85 -27.89
C ASP A 174 18.23 -7.84 -26.74
N ASP A 175 19.29 -7.61 -25.97
CA ASP A 175 19.68 -8.42 -24.82
C ASP A 175 19.00 -7.99 -23.52
N PHE A 176 18.17 -6.95 -23.53
CA PHE A 176 17.47 -6.44 -22.35
C PHE A 176 16.10 -7.12 -22.18
N ASN A 177 15.92 -7.83 -21.07
CA ASN A 177 14.65 -8.48 -20.74
C ASN A 177 13.62 -7.47 -20.23
N LEU A 178 12.98 -6.77 -21.16
CA LEU A 178 12.01 -5.72 -20.86
C LEU A 178 10.71 -6.28 -20.30
N ASN A 179 10.23 -5.71 -19.18
CA ASN A 179 8.91 -6.02 -18.63
C ASN A 179 7.82 -5.82 -19.68
N HIS A 180 6.92 -6.79 -19.83
CA HIS A 180 5.89 -6.81 -20.88
C HIS A 180 4.96 -5.58 -20.88
N LYS A 181 4.69 -4.96 -19.73
CA LYS A 181 3.89 -3.73 -19.61
C LYS A 181 4.66 -2.52 -20.13
N ILE A 182 5.97 -2.44 -19.83
CA ILE A 182 6.85 -1.39 -20.36
C ILE A 182 7.04 -1.56 -21.86
N LYS A 183 7.19 -2.79 -22.35
CA LYS A 183 7.28 -3.08 -23.78
C LYS A 183 6.11 -2.48 -24.56
N ARG A 184 4.89 -2.68 -24.06
CA ARG A 184 3.68 -2.09 -24.68
C ARG A 184 3.72 -0.57 -24.75
N GLN A 185 4.30 0.10 -23.74
CA GLN A 185 4.47 1.57 -23.75
C GLN A 185 5.54 2.03 -24.74
N VAL A 186 6.66 1.31 -24.81
CA VAL A 186 7.73 1.58 -25.76
C VAL A 186 7.22 1.40 -27.19
N ASP A 187 6.53 0.30 -27.48
CA ASP A 187 5.93 0.02 -28.79
C ASP A 187 4.87 1.06 -29.18
N ALA A 188 4.12 1.59 -28.22
CA ALA A 188 3.14 2.64 -28.46
C ALA A 188 3.82 3.99 -28.81
N LYS A 189 4.94 4.33 -28.16
CA LYS A 189 5.73 5.54 -28.49
C LYS A 189 6.37 5.48 -29.87
N ALA A 190 6.73 4.29 -30.33
CA ALA A 190 7.31 4.09 -31.67
C ALA A 190 6.29 4.33 -32.82
N LYS A 191 4.97 4.31 -32.52
CA LYS A 191 3.89 4.47 -33.51
C LYS A 191 3.37 5.90 -33.64
N ASN A 192 3.70 6.78 -32.71
CA ASN A 192 3.32 8.18 -32.68
C ASN A 192 4.49 9.07 -33.12
#